data_71b70a210b125c46dc92f4acc3be9633
#
_entry.id   71b70a210b125c46dc92f4acc3be9633
#
_cell.length_a   1.000
_cell.length_b   1.000
_cell.length_c   1.000
_cell.angle_alpha   90.00
_cell.angle_beta   90.00
_cell.angle_gamma   90.00
#
_symmetry.space_group_name_H-M   'P 1'
#
loop_
_entity.id
_entity.type
_entity.pdbx_description
1 polymer ?
#
loop_
_entity_poly.entity_id
_entity_poly.type
_entity_poly.pdbx_seq_one_letter_code
_entity_poly.pdbx_strand_id
1 'polypeptide(L)'
;GINNTDPNYINSASVDEQNTTNWAIENLITYDRIFNEKHHINVVGMYSAEQTTYEKTSVAAKGIPAEYFHYYNLGTASSEITVNPDNWNYWQSGLMSWMGRVMYTYDNKYMLSATLRADASSRLAKGHQWHTYPAVSAGWNISRESFMEDLKWIDNLKLRVGYGETSNQSINPYSTLGRLSQRRYNFGTTFDTGYYVSALPNPELGWE
;
A
#
# COMPACT_ATOMS: atom_id res chain seq x y z
N GLY A 1 -17.76 36.06 10.22
CA GLY A 1 -19.13 36.00 9.76
C GLY A 1 -19.19 36.12 8.25
N ILE A 2 -19.74 35.14 7.60
CA ILE A 2 -20.01 35.20 6.16
C ILE A 2 -21.29 36.03 6.02
N ASN A 3 -21.18 37.26 5.54
CA ASN A 3 -22.34 38.05 5.12
C ASN A 3 -22.88 37.42 3.82
N ASN A 4 -23.75 36.44 3.96
CA ASN A 4 -24.50 35.93 2.83
C ASN A 4 -25.79 36.76 2.69
N THR A 5 -25.89 37.50 1.60
CA THR A 5 -27.04 38.33 1.26
C THR A 5 -28.13 37.58 0.52
N ASP A 6 -27.97 36.28 0.25
CA ASP A 6 -28.98 35.45 -0.37
C ASP A 6 -30.06 35.09 0.66
N PRO A 7 -31.32 35.54 0.52
CA PRO A 7 -32.39 35.23 1.45
C PRO A 7 -32.77 33.74 1.49
N ASN A 8 -32.32 32.95 0.51
CA ASN A 8 -32.57 31.53 0.42
C ASN A 8 -31.39 30.69 0.94
N TYR A 9 -30.35 31.36 1.46
CA TYR A 9 -29.19 30.64 2.00
C TYR A 9 -29.56 29.85 3.24
N ILE A 10 -29.32 28.54 3.19
CA ILE A 10 -29.46 27.63 4.33
C ILE A 10 -28.04 27.22 4.73
N ASN A 11 -27.66 27.51 5.98
CA ASN A 11 -26.38 27.09 6.52
C ASN A 11 -26.28 25.55 6.54
N SER A 12 -25.07 25.03 6.46
CA SER A 12 -24.82 23.60 6.52
C SER A 12 -23.58 23.29 7.35
N ALA A 13 -23.58 22.12 7.94
CA ALA A 13 -22.40 21.57 8.62
C ALA A 13 -22.29 20.09 8.31
N SER A 14 -21.07 19.56 8.35
CA SER A 14 -20.82 18.13 8.14
C SER A 14 -19.80 17.63 9.15
N VAL A 15 -19.90 16.35 9.45
CA VAL A 15 -18.91 15.60 10.24
C VAL A 15 -18.51 14.39 9.43
N ASP A 16 -17.20 14.25 9.27
CA ASP A 16 -16.58 13.05 8.68
C ASP A 16 -15.82 12.33 9.78
N GLU A 17 -16.19 11.09 10.04
CA GLU A 17 -15.45 10.19 10.91
C GLU A 17 -14.79 9.12 10.07
N GLN A 18 -13.48 8.98 10.22
CA GLN A 18 -12.71 7.97 9.48
C GLN A 18 -11.83 7.17 10.43
N ASN A 19 -11.78 5.88 10.22
CA ASN A 19 -10.94 4.97 10.96
C ASN A 19 -10.10 4.13 9.98
N THR A 20 -8.81 4.01 10.28
CA THR A 20 -7.91 3.15 9.53
C THR A 20 -7.24 2.18 10.50
N THR A 21 -7.51 0.90 10.32
CA THR A 21 -6.89 -0.16 11.10
C THR A 21 -5.86 -0.88 10.23
N ASN A 22 -4.61 -0.93 10.72
CA ASN A 22 -3.53 -1.69 10.10
C ASN A 22 -3.03 -2.74 11.07
N TRP A 23 -2.86 -3.98 10.59
CA TRP A 23 -2.13 -4.99 11.31
C TRP A 23 -1.10 -5.67 10.41
N ALA A 24 0.00 -6.08 10.99
CA ALA A 24 1.03 -6.83 10.29
C ALA A 24 1.58 -7.93 11.21
N ILE A 25 1.86 -9.07 10.61
CA ILE A 25 2.54 -10.19 11.26
C ILE A 25 3.78 -10.49 10.43
N GLU A 26 4.93 -10.49 11.09
CA GLU A 26 6.20 -10.86 10.46
C GLU A 26 6.85 -12.00 11.24
N ASN A 27 7.31 -13.01 10.53
CA ASN A 27 8.06 -14.12 11.06
C ASN A 27 9.38 -14.22 10.32
N LEU A 28 10.46 -14.20 11.08
CA LEU A 28 11.82 -14.25 10.56
C LEU A 28 12.58 -15.43 11.18
N ILE A 29 13.21 -16.22 10.34
CA ILE A 29 14.12 -17.29 10.75
C ILE A 29 15.48 -16.98 10.16
N THR A 30 16.50 -16.98 11.01
CA THR A 30 17.88 -16.74 10.59
C THR A 30 18.75 -17.90 11.03
N TYR A 31 19.54 -18.41 10.10
CA TYR A 31 20.61 -19.35 10.37
C TYR A 31 21.93 -18.71 9.96
N ASP A 32 22.87 -18.62 10.91
CA ASP A 32 24.17 -18.01 10.73
C ASP A 32 25.26 -18.92 11.25
N ARG A 33 26.23 -19.28 10.42
CA ARG A 33 27.31 -20.16 10.81
C ARG A 33 28.59 -19.95 10.02
N ILE A 34 29.71 -20.09 10.73
CA ILE A 34 31.05 -20.09 10.14
C ILE A 34 31.58 -21.54 10.19
N PHE A 35 32.07 -22.04 9.07
CA PHE A 35 32.69 -23.33 8.90
C PHE A 35 34.16 -23.13 8.53
N ASN A 36 35.01 -23.94 9.13
CA ASN A 36 36.46 -23.95 8.87
C ASN A 36 37.07 -22.53 8.86
N GLU A 37 36.58 -21.62 9.71
CA GLU A 37 37.05 -20.24 9.89
C GLU A 37 36.96 -19.35 8.63
N LYS A 38 36.66 -19.93 7.46
CA LYS A 38 36.68 -19.24 6.15
C LYS A 38 35.34 -19.16 5.45
N HIS A 39 34.43 -20.08 5.76
CA HIS A 39 33.14 -20.18 5.09
C HIS A 39 32.03 -19.63 6.00
N HIS A 40 31.54 -18.46 5.73
CA HIS A 40 30.43 -17.87 6.46
C HIS A 40 29.16 -17.98 5.62
N ILE A 41 28.15 -18.66 6.15
CA ILE A 41 26.83 -18.83 5.56
C ILE A 41 25.81 -18.15 6.45
N ASN A 42 25.01 -17.27 5.87
CA ASN A 42 23.85 -16.68 6.52
C ASN A 42 22.62 -16.95 5.64
N VAL A 43 21.61 -17.57 6.21
CA VAL A 43 20.33 -17.88 5.55
C VAL A 43 19.22 -17.20 6.32
N VAL A 44 18.36 -16.48 5.61
CA VAL A 44 17.19 -15.80 6.18
C VAL A 44 15.96 -16.27 5.44
N GLY A 45 14.97 -16.74 6.18
CA GLY A 45 13.61 -16.99 5.72
C GLY A 45 12.66 -16.00 6.38
N MET A 46 11.74 -15.42 5.61
CA MET A 46 10.74 -14.49 6.11
C MET A 46 9.37 -14.83 5.54
N TYR A 47 8.37 -14.73 6.38
CA TYR A 47 6.95 -14.66 6.01
C TYR A 47 6.33 -13.43 6.64
N SER A 48 5.62 -12.65 5.86
CA SER A 48 4.82 -11.52 6.36
C SER A 48 3.43 -11.52 5.78
N ALA A 49 2.48 -11.04 6.58
CA ALA A 49 1.12 -10.76 6.14
C ALA A 49 0.67 -9.45 6.78
N GLU A 50 0.07 -8.59 5.98
CA GLU A 50 -0.47 -7.31 6.44
C GLU A 50 -1.85 -7.06 5.85
N GLN A 51 -2.65 -6.30 6.57
CA GLN A 51 -3.97 -5.89 6.13
C GLN A 51 -4.28 -4.49 6.61
N THR A 52 -4.82 -3.69 5.70
CA THR A 52 -5.38 -2.37 5.97
C THR A 52 -6.88 -2.41 5.78
N THR A 53 -7.61 -1.94 6.77
CA THR A 53 -9.06 -1.72 6.70
C THR A 53 -9.33 -0.24 6.90
N TYR A 54 -10.08 0.35 6.00
CA TYR A 54 -10.50 1.76 6.06
C TYR A 54 -12.01 1.83 6.11
N GLU A 55 -12.50 2.68 7.03
CA GLU A 55 -13.93 2.96 7.23
C GLU A 55 -14.13 4.46 7.34
N LYS A 56 -15.16 4.98 6.69
CA LYS A 56 -15.55 6.38 6.77
C LYS A 56 -17.06 6.51 6.85
N THR A 57 -17.52 7.39 7.72
CA THR A 57 -18.92 7.84 7.77
C THR A 57 -18.96 9.35 7.63
N SER A 58 -19.81 9.84 6.74
CA SER A 58 -20.01 11.28 6.50
C SER A 58 -21.46 11.62 6.71
N VAL A 59 -21.71 12.54 7.64
CA VAL A 59 -23.04 13.07 7.93
C VAL A 59 -23.05 14.55 7.67
N ALA A 60 -23.98 15.02 6.86
CA ALA A 60 -24.20 16.42 6.56
C ALA A 60 -25.61 16.85 6.98
N ALA A 61 -25.76 18.06 7.47
CA ALA A 61 -27.03 18.61 7.85
C ALA A 61 -27.18 20.07 7.39
N LYS A 62 -28.40 20.49 7.12
CA LYS A 62 -28.76 21.84 6.68
C LYS A 62 -29.72 22.48 7.69
N GLY A 63 -29.63 23.81 7.82
CA GLY A 63 -30.48 24.55 8.74
C GLY A 63 -30.06 24.38 10.20
N ILE A 64 -28.80 24.60 10.50
CA ILE A 64 -28.29 24.59 11.87
C ILE A 64 -28.88 25.80 12.64
N PRO A 65 -29.52 25.58 13.82
CA PRO A 65 -30.33 26.61 14.51
C PRO A 65 -29.52 27.85 14.94
N ALA A 66 -28.24 27.70 15.25
CA ALA A 66 -27.37 28.77 15.67
C ALA A 66 -25.92 28.50 15.27
N GLU A 67 -25.18 29.55 14.87
CA GLU A 67 -23.80 29.44 14.42
C GLU A 67 -22.85 28.83 15.46
N TYR A 68 -23.10 29.05 16.75
CA TYR A 68 -22.25 28.52 17.82
C TYR A 68 -22.37 27.01 18.04
N PHE A 69 -23.39 26.34 17.46
CA PHE A 69 -23.48 24.87 17.48
C PHE A 69 -22.48 24.22 16.52
N HIS A 70 -22.03 24.92 15.51
CA HIS A 70 -21.14 24.38 14.48
C HIS A 70 -21.61 22.98 14.00
N TYR A 71 -20.76 21.99 14.16
CA TYR A 71 -21.03 20.57 13.80
C TYR A 71 -21.37 19.69 15.01
N TYR A 72 -21.37 20.24 16.22
CA TYR A 72 -21.47 19.43 17.47
C TYR A 72 -22.81 18.74 17.66
N ASN A 73 -23.88 19.27 17.11
CA ASN A 73 -25.22 18.69 17.26
C ASN A 73 -26.03 18.78 15.97
N LEU A 74 -25.63 17.98 14.98
CA LEU A 74 -26.31 17.94 13.68
C LEU A 74 -27.76 17.45 13.77
N GLY A 75 -28.10 16.70 14.84
CA GLY A 75 -29.48 16.23 15.08
C GLY A 75 -30.50 17.34 15.36
N THR A 76 -30.07 18.58 15.64
CA THR A 76 -30.95 19.75 15.81
C THR A 76 -31.22 20.52 14.54
N ALA A 77 -30.70 20.06 13.40
CA ALA A 77 -30.91 20.69 12.12
C ALA A 77 -32.42 20.78 11.78
N SER A 78 -32.85 21.93 11.29
CA SER A 78 -34.26 22.19 10.94
C SER A 78 -34.65 21.70 9.53
N SER A 79 -33.67 21.28 8.74
CA SER A 79 -33.85 20.82 7.38
C SER A 79 -33.29 19.40 7.20
N GLU A 80 -32.68 19.14 6.08
CA GLU A 80 -32.24 17.79 5.69
C GLU A 80 -31.01 17.31 6.48
N ILE A 81 -31.06 16.10 7.00
CA ILE A 81 -29.90 15.37 7.52
C ILE A 81 -29.62 14.23 6.54
N THR A 82 -28.42 14.21 5.98
CA THR A 82 -28.02 13.28 4.94
C THR A 82 -26.80 12.50 5.37
N VAL A 83 -26.87 11.17 5.25
CA VAL A 83 -25.68 10.31 5.28
C VAL A 83 -25.23 10.16 3.83
N ASN A 84 -24.06 10.68 3.51
CA ASN A 84 -23.57 10.70 2.13
C ASN A 84 -23.07 9.30 1.73
N PRO A 85 -23.66 8.66 0.72
CA PRO A 85 -23.13 7.43 0.18
C PRO A 85 -21.84 7.71 -0.59
N ASP A 86 -20.81 6.95 -0.31
CA ASP A 86 -19.57 6.96 -1.07
C ASP A 86 -19.09 5.52 -1.25
N ASN A 87 -18.70 5.15 -2.45
CA ASN A 87 -18.16 3.83 -2.77
C ASN A 87 -16.82 3.55 -2.07
N TRP A 88 -16.18 4.57 -1.51
CA TRP A 88 -14.92 4.49 -0.78
C TRP A 88 -15.06 4.59 0.73
N ASN A 89 -16.26 4.56 1.26
CA ASN A 89 -16.49 4.61 2.70
C ASN A 89 -15.97 3.35 3.42
N TYR A 90 -15.83 2.26 2.71
CA TYR A 90 -15.21 1.05 3.22
C TYR A 90 -14.34 0.39 2.15
N TRP A 91 -13.10 0.09 2.51
CA TRP A 91 -12.26 -0.76 1.69
C TRP A 91 -11.25 -1.53 2.55
N GLN A 92 -10.80 -2.64 2.02
CA GLN A 92 -9.82 -3.50 2.64
C GLN A 92 -8.77 -3.90 1.62
N SER A 93 -7.52 -3.93 2.03
CA SER A 93 -6.43 -4.43 1.21
C SER A 93 -5.48 -5.26 2.06
N GLY A 94 -4.95 -6.33 1.49
CA GLY A 94 -3.98 -7.20 2.13
C GLY A 94 -2.78 -7.46 1.22
N LEU A 95 -1.63 -7.65 1.84
CA LEU A 95 -0.39 -8.06 1.21
C LEU A 95 0.19 -9.24 1.98
N MET A 96 0.65 -10.25 1.27
CA MET A 96 1.35 -11.41 1.82
C MET A 96 2.69 -11.55 1.11
N SER A 97 3.75 -11.83 1.87
CA SER A 97 5.10 -11.92 1.33
C SER A 97 5.85 -13.12 1.88
N TRP A 98 6.60 -13.77 1.00
CA TRP A 98 7.60 -14.76 1.33
C TRP A 98 8.95 -14.31 0.82
N MET A 99 10.00 -14.48 1.61
CA MET A 99 11.37 -14.17 1.20
C MET A 99 12.32 -15.25 1.70
N GLY A 100 13.21 -15.68 0.83
CA GLY A 100 14.40 -16.45 1.16
C GLY A 100 15.65 -15.71 0.70
N ARG A 101 16.65 -15.62 1.57
CA ARG A 101 17.95 -15.02 1.25
C ARG A 101 19.05 -15.95 1.72
N VAL A 102 20.02 -16.14 0.87
CA VAL A 102 21.28 -16.83 1.21
C VAL A 102 22.43 -15.88 0.96
N MET A 103 23.27 -15.69 1.95
CA MET A 103 24.52 -14.94 1.86
C MET A 103 25.67 -15.87 2.19
N TYR A 104 26.65 -15.92 1.30
CA TYR A 104 27.86 -16.69 1.47
C TYR A 104 29.06 -15.78 1.36
N THR A 105 29.96 -15.90 2.33
CA THR A 105 31.23 -15.16 2.35
C THR A 105 32.37 -16.15 2.53
N TYR A 106 33.35 -16.09 1.62
CA TYR A 106 34.55 -16.87 1.71
C TYR A 106 35.75 -16.00 2.10
N ASP A 107 36.42 -16.39 3.17
CA ASP A 107 37.64 -15.75 3.71
C ASP A 107 37.55 -14.23 3.86
N ASN A 108 36.33 -13.71 4.07
CA ASN A 108 36.03 -12.27 4.06
C ASN A 108 36.48 -11.54 2.78
N LYS A 109 36.80 -12.25 1.71
CA LYS A 109 37.24 -11.75 0.42
C LYS A 109 36.13 -11.74 -0.61
N TYR A 110 35.45 -12.87 -0.76
CA TYR A 110 34.41 -13.07 -1.77
C TYR A 110 33.07 -13.19 -1.09
N MET A 111 32.12 -12.42 -1.59
CA MET A 111 30.73 -12.42 -1.07
C MET A 111 29.76 -12.71 -2.20
N LEU A 112 28.82 -13.60 -1.95
CA LEU A 112 27.73 -13.89 -2.87
C LEU A 112 26.42 -13.81 -2.09
N SER A 113 25.40 -13.17 -2.66
CA SER A 113 24.05 -13.24 -2.11
C SER A 113 23.03 -13.53 -3.18
N ALA A 114 22.05 -14.34 -2.82
CA ALA A 114 20.87 -14.61 -3.63
C ALA A 114 19.63 -14.39 -2.77
N THR A 115 18.66 -13.68 -3.29
CA THR A 115 17.38 -13.42 -2.63
C THR A 115 16.26 -13.77 -3.61
N LEU A 116 15.26 -14.48 -3.12
CA LEU A 116 14.02 -14.70 -3.83
C LEU A 116 12.88 -14.20 -2.94
N ARG A 117 12.06 -13.31 -3.48
CA ARG A 117 10.87 -12.79 -2.79
C ARG A 117 9.65 -13.04 -3.65
N ALA A 118 8.55 -13.42 -3.02
CA ALA A 118 7.26 -13.57 -3.65
C ALA A 118 6.22 -12.79 -2.86
N ASP A 119 5.50 -11.88 -3.50
CA ASP A 119 4.46 -11.05 -2.90
C ASP A 119 3.12 -11.32 -3.57
N ALA A 120 2.06 -11.34 -2.75
CA ALA A 120 0.69 -11.41 -3.22
C ALA A 120 -0.11 -10.22 -2.71
N SER A 121 -0.78 -9.51 -3.63
CA SER A 121 -1.62 -8.36 -3.31
C SER A 121 -3.09 -8.64 -3.60
N SER A 122 -3.96 -8.33 -2.65
CA SER A 122 -5.40 -8.40 -2.84
C SER A 122 -5.98 -7.31 -3.76
N ARG A 123 -5.17 -6.31 -4.12
CA ARG A 123 -5.55 -5.23 -5.06
C ARG A 123 -5.57 -5.69 -6.51
N LEU A 124 -4.88 -6.79 -6.80
CA LEU A 124 -4.71 -7.33 -8.14
C LEU A 124 -5.76 -8.37 -8.50
N ALA A 125 -5.91 -8.64 -9.78
CA ALA A 125 -6.88 -9.57 -10.29
C ALA A 125 -6.61 -11.00 -9.82
N LYS A 126 -7.68 -11.75 -9.62
CA LYS A 126 -7.59 -13.16 -9.24
C LYS A 126 -6.79 -13.93 -10.30
N GLY A 127 -5.73 -14.61 -9.87
CA GLY A 127 -4.77 -15.27 -10.76
C GLY A 127 -3.52 -14.45 -11.10
N HIS A 128 -3.53 -13.12 -10.89
CA HIS A 128 -2.40 -12.20 -11.12
C HIS A 128 -1.88 -11.58 -9.82
N GLN A 129 -2.29 -12.10 -8.68
CA GLN A 129 -1.98 -11.54 -7.36
C GLN A 129 -0.53 -11.75 -6.94
N TRP A 130 0.08 -12.88 -7.35
CA TRP A 130 1.44 -13.26 -6.99
C TRP A 130 2.45 -12.75 -8.01
N HIS A 131 3.54 -12.21 -7.50
CA HIS A 131 4.74 -11.92 -8.28
C HIS A 131 5.99 -12.32 -7.53
N THR A 132 7.03 -12.73 -8.26
CA THR A 132 8.29 -13.20 -7.69
C THR A 132 9.43 -12.39 -8.25
N TYR A 133 10.27 -11.86 -7.37
CA TYR A 133 11.43 -11.05 -7.74
C TYR A 133 12.72 -11.74 -7.28
N PRO A 134 13.58 -12.17 -8.23
CA PRO A 134 14.92 -12.60 -7.91
C PRO A 134 15.86 -11.40 -7.77
N ALA A 135 16.82 -11.54 -6.85
CA ALA A 135 17.96 -10.63 -6.77
C ALA A 135 19.23 -11.42 -6.46
N VAL A 136 20.31 -11.06 -7.14
CA VAL A 136 21.62 -11.66 -6.90
C VAL A 136 22.67 -10.57 -6.81
N SER A 137 23.66 -10.76 -5.95
CA SER A 137 24.82 -9.86 -5.89
C SER A 137 26.09 -10.63 -5.58
N ALA A 138 27.18 -10.12 -6.12
CA ALA A 138 28.53 -10.57 -5.84
C ALA A 138 29.39 -9.41 -5.36
N GLY A 139 30.27 -9.68 -4.41
CA GLY A 139 31.22 -8.71 -3.88
C GLY A 139 32.62 -9.30 -3.77
N TRP A 140 33.60 -8.49 -4.09
CA TRP A 140 35.00 -8.84 -3.96
C TRP A 140 35.71 -7.76 -3.15
N ASN A 141 36.31 -8.17 -2.03
CA ASN A 141 37.11 -7.32 -1.19
C ASN A 141 38.57 -7.39 -1.64
N ILE A 142 38.91 -6.57 -2.62
CA ILE A 142 40.22 -6.56 -3.29
C ILE A 142 41.34 -6.20 -2.30
N SER A 143 41.07 -5.30 -1.35
CA SER A 143 42.06 -4.90 -0.35
C SER A 143 42.56 -6.01 0.56
N ARG A 144 41.86 -7.16 0.57
CA ARG A 144 42.29 -8.36 1.35
C ARG A 144 43.08 -9.38 0.54
N GLU A 145 43.36 -9.07 -0.72
CA GLU A 145 44.21 -9.93 -1.54
C GLU A 145 45.69 -9.70 -1.26
N SER A 146 46.48 -10.74 -1.39
CA SER A 146 47.92 -10.68 -1.10
C SER A 146 48.68 -9.67 -1.97
N PHE A 147 48.24 -9.46 -3.23
CA PHE A 147 48.82 -8.47 -4.13
C PHE A 147 48.58 -7.01 -3.71
N MET A 148 47.67 -6.78 -2.76
CA MET A 148 47.36 -5.43 -2.23
C MET A 148 48.15 -5.10 -0.97
N GLU A 149 48.83 -6.04 -0.34
CA GLU A 149 49.55 -5.84 0.94
C GLU A 149 50.61 -4.75 0.86
N ASP A 150 51.24 -4.53 -0.30
CA ASP A 150 52.25 -3.51 -0.52
C ASP A 150 51.66 -2.12 -0.79
N LEU A 151 50.39 -2.01 -1.08
CA LEU A 151 49.70 -0.76 -1.44
C LEU A 151 49.11 -0.07 -0.21
N LYS A 152 49.96 0.37 0.72
CA LYS A 152 49.57 0.96 2.02
C LYS A 152 48.74 2.25 1.95
N TRP A 153 48.59 2.83 0.78
CA TRP A 153 47.78 4.03 0.55
C TRP A 153 46.30 3.72 0.26
N ILE A 154 45.95 2.44 0.08
CA ILE A 154 44.59 1.96 -0.11
C ILE A 154 44.16 1.21 1.13
N ASP A 155 43.27 1.79 1.95
CA ASP A 155 42.78 1.17 3.16
C ASP A 155 41.67 0.16 2.84
N ASN A 156 40.77 0.47 1.91
CA ASN A 156 39.65 -0.39 1.54
C ASN A 156 39.27 -0.23 0.06
N LEU A 157 39.37 -1.34 -0.67
CA LEU A 157 38.91 -1.41 -2.07
C LEU A 157 37.99 -2.61 -2.22
N LYS A 158 36.72 -2.35 -2.54
CA LYS A 158 35.69 -3.35 -2.69
C LYS A 158 34.91 -3.14 -3.98
N LEU A 159 34.80 -4.19 -4.79
CA LEU A 159 33.93 -4.24 -5.96
C LEU A 159 32.64 -4.94 -5.60
N ARG A 160 31.49 -4.38 -6.01
CA ARG A 160 30.18 -5.01 -5.90
C ARG A 160 29.43 -4.92 -7.22
N VAL A 161 28.78 -6.02 -7.59
CA VAL A 161 27.89 -6.10 -8.74
C VAL A 161 26.59 -6.77 -8.26
N GLY A 162 25.46 -6.25 -8.65
CA GLY A 162 24.17 -6.82 -8.31
C GLY A 162 23.15 -6.59 -9.40
N TYR A 163 22.22 -7.54 -9.48
CA TYR A 163 21.02 -7.48 -10.29
C TYR A 163 19.82 -7.81 -9.43
N GLY A 164 18.71 -7.11 -9.63
CA GLY A 164 17.46 -7.39 -8.94
C GLY A 164 16.27 -6.82 -9.69
N GLU A 165 15.16 -7.50 -9.54
CA GLU A 165 13.86 -7.07 -10.06
C GLU A 165 13.03 -6.47 -8.94
N THR A 166 12.22 -5.47 -9.29
CA THR A 166 11.20 -4.87 -8.41
C THR A 166 9.92 -4.70 -9.20
N SER A 167 8.80 -4.71 -8.52
CA SER A 167 7.53 -4.39 -9.14
C SER A 167 6.69 -3.45 -8.28
N ASN A 168 5.64 -2.91 -8.87
CA ASN A 168 4.77 -1.92 -8.25
C ASN A 168 3.32 -2.41 -8.22
N GLN A 169 2.62 -2.14 -7.10
CA GLN A 169 1.20 -2.42 -6.90
C GLN A 169 0.39 -1.16 -6.57
N SER A 170 0.86 0.03 -6.99
CA SER A 170 0.26 1.33 -6.64
C SER A 170 -1.09 1.56 -7.33
N ILE A 171 -2.05 0.70 -7.06
CA ILE A 171 -3.43 0.78 -7.53
C ILE A 171 -4.40 0.81 -6.35
N ASN A 172 -5.56 1.44 -6.57
CA ASN A 172 -6.60 1.45 -5.55
C ASN A 172 -7.19 0.04 -5.33
N PRO A 173 -7.61 -0.30 -4.10
CA PRO A 173 -8.39 -1.50 -3.85
C PRO A 173 -9.59 -1.58 -4.79
N TYR A 174 -9.95 -2.80 -5.21
CA TYR A 174 -11.07 -3.08 -6.10
C TYR A 174 -11.00 -2.47 -7.50
N SER A 175 -9.84 -2.00 -7.94
CA SER A 175 -9.65 -1.47 -9.31
C SER A 175 -9.87 -2.52 -10.40
N THR A 176 -9.83 -3.81 -10.04
CA THR A 176 -10.15 -4.93 -10.93
C THR A 176 -11.65 -5.07 -11.20
N LEU A 177 -12.50 -4.47 -10.36
CA LEU A 177 -13.95 -4.57 -10.46
C LEU A 177 -14.52 -3.43 -11.29
N GLY A 178 -15.57 -3.74 -12.07
CA GLY A 178 -16.38 -2.71 -12.71
C GLY A 178 -17.16 -1.88 -11.70
N ARG A 179 -17.42 -0.64 -12.03
CA ARG A 179 -18.18 0.28 -11.17
C ARG A 179 -19.41 0.79 -11.90
N LEU A 180 -20.48 0.91 -11.14
CA LEU A 180 -21.69 1.60 -11.55
C LEU A 180 -21.79 2.92 -10.78
N SER A 181 -22.16 3.97 -11.49
CA SER A 181 -22.50 5.25 -10.89
C SER A 181 -23.97 5.57 -11.12
N GLN A 182 -24.57 6.27 -10.18
CA GLN A 182 -25.95 6.71 -10.27
C GLN A 182 -26.05 8.02 -11.04
N ARG A 183 -27.08 8.14 -11.84
CA ARG A 183 -27.48 9.38 -12.50
C ARG A 183 -28.99 9.54 -12.46
N ARG A 184 -29.45 10.74 -12.12
CA ARG A 184 -30.87 11.07 -12.22
C ARG A 184 -31.23 11.34 -13.68
N TYR A 185 -32.26 10.69 -14.13
CA TYR A 185 -32.86 10.90 -15.45
C TYR A 185 -34.21 11.60 -15.30
N ASN A 186 -34.51 12.52 -16.20
CA ASN A 186 -35.78 13.24 -16.25
C ASN A 186 -36.68 12.55 -17.27
N PHE A 187 -37.81 12.05 -16.81
CA PHE A 187 -38.87 11.48 -17.64
C PHE A 187 -40.10 12.41 -17.64
N GLY A 188 -39.93 13.64 -18.07
CA GLY A 188 -40.95 14.67 -18.04
C GLY A 188 -41.12 15.33 -16.68
N THR A 189 -42.17 14.96 -15.94
CA THR A 189 -42.43 15.49 -14.58
C THR A 189 -41.85 14.70 -13.46
N THR A 190 -41.25 13.50 -13.74
CA THR A 190 -40.65 12.60 -12.74
C THR A 190 -39.17 12.46 -12.97
N PHE A 191 -38.42 12.49 -11.87
CA PHE A 191 -36.99 12.17 -11.87
C PHE A 191 -36.84 10.76 -11.32
N ASP A 192 -36.13 9.92 -12.05
CA ASP A 192 -35.82 8.57 -11.61
C ASP A 192 -34.30 8.33 -11.59
N THR A 193 -33.85 7.41 -10.76
CA THR A 193 -32.43 7.09 -10.61
C THR A 193 -32.08 5.93 -11.53
N GLY A 194 -31.21 6.21 -12.50
CA GLY A 194 -30.60 5.17 -13.33
C GLY A 194 -29.15 4.92 -12.95
N TYR A 195 -28.61 3.82 -13.46
CA TYR A 195 -27.22 3.40 -13.26
C TYR A 195 -26.53 3.30 -14.61
N TYR A 196 -25.26 3.69 -14.61
CA TYR A 196 -24.41 3.53 -15.78
C TYR A 196 -23.04 2.99 -15.37
N VAL A 197 -22.34 2.30 -16.28
CA VAL A 197 -21.00 1.80 -16.05
C VAL A 197 -20.03 2.98 -16.03
N SER A 198 -19.44 3.27 -14.88
CA SER A 198 -18.45 4.36 -14.73
C SER A 198 -17.01 3.88 -14.84
N ALA A 199 -16.76 2.59 -14.63
CA ALA A 199 -15.48 1.95 -14.87
C ALA A 199 -15.69 0.51 -15.34
N LEU A 200 -14.92 0.09 -16.34
CA LEU A 200 -14.90 -1.29 -16.80
C LEU A 200 -14.05 -2.15 -15.86
N PRO A 201 -14.42 -3.42 -15.63
CA PRO A 201 -13.58 -4.34 -14.90
C PRO A 201 -12.29 -4.64 -15.70
N ASN A 202 -11.17 -4.80 -14.99
CA ASN A 202 -9.94 -5.28 -15.59
C ASN A 202 -9.50 -6.59 -14.89
N PRO A 203 -9.87 -7.76 -15.44
CA PRO A 203 -9.55 -9.05 -14.85
C PRO A 203 -8.08 -9.48 -15.07
N GLU A 204 -7.30 -8.72 -15.84
CA GLU A 204 -5.90 -8.99 -16.14
C GLU A 204 -4.94 -8.07 -15.37
N LEU A 205 -5.47 -7.22 -14.48
CA LEU A 205 -4.66 -6.27 -13.71
C LEU A 205 -3.69 -7.02 -12.80
N GLY A 206 -2.41 -6.90 -13.11
CA GLY A 206 -1.30 -7.58 -12.45
C GLY A 206 -0.26 -6.59 -11.90
N TRP A 207 0.88 -7.13 -11.49
CA TRP A 207 2.03 -6.36 -11.06
C TRP A 207 2.72 -5.70 -12.28
N GLU A 208 3.22 -4.47 -12.08
CA GLU A 208 4.05 -3.71 -13.03
C GLU A 208 5.49 -3.58 -12.54
#